data_a6bf26b00c14b3fee94d6e2e82cf5683
#
_entry.id   a6bf26b00c14b3fee94d6e2e82cf5683
#
_cell.length_a   1.000
_cell.length_b   1.000
_cell.length_c   1.000
_cell.angle_alpha   90.00
_cell.angle_beta   90.00
_cell.angle_gamma   90.00
#
_symmetry.space_group_name_H-M   'P 1'
#
loop_
_entity.id
_entity.type
_entity.pdbx_description
1 polymer ?
#
loop_
_entity_poly.entity_id
_entity_poly.type
_entity_poly.pdbx_seq_one_letter_code
_entity_poly.pdbx_strand_id
1 'polypeptide(L)'
;MEPDGARERLAAWLEELGLVEHLAEAGLPTMVRDDQGRAVWTDPGTGAELSDDQVAELDAVLHQEGSDPAHAVPVPLLQIARQARVHDELLTSAWHSYESLARLRGTSVERTRFAVHKAAGQHRLLAVTGPAGLMVPDFQLDATGEVRPELVDLLEPLLAAGMDGWKAWAWLTRPAALAAGLVPEQAAASPDPADVDVVRRAAQRLARTVAGTG
;
A
#
# COMPACT_ATOMS: atom_id res chain seq x y z
N MET A 1 -23.73 -32.15 -11.91
CA MET A 1 -22.99 -30.88 -11.97
C MET A 1 -21.53 -31.28 -11.94
N GLU A 2 -20.76 -30.98 -12.98
CA GLU A 2 -19.39 -31.44 -13.15
C GLU A 2 -18.52 -30.81 -12.05
N PRO A 3 -17.77 -31.59 -11.22
CA PRO A 3 -16.94 -31.08 -10.15
C PRO A 3 -15.85 -30.11 -10.65
N ASP A 4 -15.32 -30.34 -11.83
CA ASP A 4 -14.35 -29.47 -12.51
C ASP A 4 -14.88 -28.04 -12.74
N GLY A 5 -16.20 -27.88 -12.84
CA GLY A 5 -16.83 -26.58 -13.07
C GLY A 5 -16.77 -25.61 -11.88
N ALA A 6 -16.71 -26.09 -10.62
CA ALA A 6 -16.65 -25.20 -9.47
C ALA A 6 -15.23 -24.63 -9.29
N ARG A 7 -14.19 -25.49 -9.47
CA ARG A 7 -12.78 -25.09 -9.43
C ARG A 7 -12.48 -23.97 -10.41
N GLU A 8 -12.91 -24.14 -11.66
CA GLU A 8 -12.65 -23.17 -12.73
C GLU A 8 -13.46 -21.87 -12.57
N ARG A 9 -14.73 -21.99 -12.15
CA ARG A 9 -15.56 -20.80 -11.93
C ARG A 9 -15.02 -19.93 -10.82
N LEU A 10 -14.67 -20.53 -9.68
CA LEU A 10 -14.10 -19.82 -8.54
C LEU A 10 -12.75 -19.17 -8.92
N ALA A 11 -11.89 -19.92 -9.63
CA ALA A 11 -10.61 -19.41 -10.10
C ALA A 11 -10.80 -18.22 -11.04
N ALA A 12 -11.63 -18.34 -12.08
CA ALA A 12 -11.89 -17.28 -13.03
C ALA A 12 -12.47 -16.03 -12.36
N TRP A 13 -13.38 -16.20 -11.41
CA TRP A 13 -13.98 -15.08 -10.67
C TRP A 13 -12.94 -14.34 -9.80
N LEU A 14 -12.07 -15.06 -9.09
CA LEU A 14 -11.01 -14.44 -8.30
C LEU A 14 -9.90 -13.83 -9.16
N GLU A 15 -9.60 -14.41 -10.32
CA GLU A 15 -8.68 -13.83 -11.32
C GLU A 15 -9.23 -12.52 -11.88
N GLU A 16 -10.51 -12.47 -12.25
CA GLU A 16 -11.17 -11.25 -12.73
C GLU A 16 -11.13 -10.11 -11.70
N LEU A 17 -11.23 -10.47 -10.42
CA LEU A 17 -11.13 -9.50 -9.31
C LEU A 17 -9.68 -9.14 -8.94
N GLY A 18 -8.66 -9.82 -9.49
CA GLY A 18 -7.26 -9.64 -9.13
C GLY A 18 -6.97 -10.03 -7.68
N LEU A 19 -7.62 -11.07 -7.14
CA LEU A 19 -7.52 -11.47 -5.74
C LEU A 19 -6.68 -12.72 -5.52
N VAL A 20 -6.33 -13.44 -6.57
CA VAL A 20 -5.62 -14.74 -6.48
C VAL A 20 -4.28 -14.62 -5.74
N GLU A 21 -3.49 -13.60 -6.02
CA GLU A 21 -2.18 -13.38 -5.40
C GLU A 21 -2.23 -13.02 -3.91
N HIS A 22 -3.41 -12.63 -3.41
CA HIS A 22 -3.62 -12.21 -2.03
C HIS A 22 -4.27 -13.28 -1.13
N LEU A 23 -4.63 -14.43 -1.70
CA LEU A 23 -5.30 -15.51 -0.97
C LEU A 23 -4.46 -16.02 0.21
N ALA A 24 -3.15 -16.24 0.00
CA ALA A 24 -2.24 -16.73 1.04
C ALA A 24 -2.16 -15.75 2.24
N GLU A 25 -2.08 -14.44 1.97
CA GLU A 25 -2.02 -13.40 3.00
C GLU A 25 -3.31 -13.29 3.81
N ALA A 26 -4.44 -13.64 3.18
CA ALA A 26 -5.74 -13.71 3.85
C ALA A 26 -5.96 -15.03 4.62
N GLY A 27 -5.00 -15.97 4.57
CA GLY A 27 -5.15 -17.29 5.19
C GLY A 27 -6.14 -18.20 4.47
N LEU A 28 -6.44 -17.91 3.20
CA LEU A 28 -7.32 -18.71 2.34
C LEU A 28 -6.52 -19.72 1.50
N PRO A 29 -7.16 -20.78 1.02
CA PRO A 29 -6.55 -21.71 0.06
C PRO A 29 -6.00 -20.96 -1.15
N THR A 30 -4.78 -21.29 -1.57
CA THR A 30 -4.12 -20.70 -2.73
C THR A 30 -4.49 -21.43 -4.02
N MET A 31 -4.46 -20.71 -5.13
CA MET A 31 -4.74 -21.27 -6.45
C MET A 31 -3.59 -20.98 -7.41
N VAL A 32 -3.20 -21.98 -8.18
CA VAL A 32 -2.26 -21.87 -9.30
C VAL A 32 -2.82 -22.62 -10.50
N ARG A 33 -2.43 -22.24 -11.71
CA ARG A 33 -2.76 -23.00 -12.91
C ARG A 33 -1.67 -24.00 -13.22
N ASP A 34 -2.05 -25.26 -13.46
CA ASP A 34 -1.14 -26.30 -13.90
C ASP A 34 -0.72 -26.12 -15.38
N ASP A 35 0.17 -27.02 -15.87
CA ASP A 35 0.65 -26.99 -17.25
C ASP A 35 -0.47 -27.20 -18.31
N GLN A 36 -1.65 -27.66 -17.89
CA GLN A 36 -2.83 -27.82 -18.73
C GLN A 36 -3.83 -26.66 -18.57
N GLY A 37 -3.48 -25.64 -17.77
CA GLY A 37 -4.32 -24.48 -17.51
C GLY A 37 -5.44 -24.70 -16.50
N ARG A 38 -5.48 -25.86 -15.79
CA ARG A 38 -6.51 -26.18 -14.80
C ARG A 38 -6.16 -25.54 -13.45
N ALA A 39 -7.19 -25.07 -12.74
CA ALA A 39 -7.03 -24.50 -11.41
C ALA A 39 -6.73 -25.58 -10.36
N VAL A 40 -5.56 -25.50 -9.75
CA VAL A 40 -5.14 -26.38 -8.63
C VAL A 40 -5.20 -25.54 -7.36
N TRP A 41 -6.03 -26.01 -6.42
CA TRP A 41 -6.24 -25.35 -5.13
C TRP A 41 -5.49 -26.06 -4.02
N THR A 42 -4.76 -25.33 -3.20
CA THR A 42 -3.88 -25.86 -2.15
C THR A 42 -4.20 -25.24 -0.80
N ASP A 43 -4.34 -26.05 0.24
CA ASP A 43 -4.49 -25.59 1.61
C ASP A 43 -3.18 -24.98 2.11
N PRO A 44 -3.20 -23.72 2.61
CA PRO A 44 -1.98 -23.02 3.02
C PRO A 44 -1.33 -23.60 4.28
N GLY A 45 -2.09 -24.30 5.12
CA GLY A 45 -1.59 -24.88 6.37
C GLY A 45 -0.94 -26.23 6.18
N THR A 46 -1.49 -27.08 5.29
CA THR A 46 -1.03 -28.46 5.08
C THR A 46 -0.23 -28.63 3.80
N GLY A 47 -0.36 -27.71 2.83
CA GLY A 47 0.20 -27.85 1.49
C GLY A 47 -0.48 -28.93 0.63
N ALA A 48 -1.60 -29.48 1.10
CA ALA A 48 -2.34 -30.51 0.36
C ALA A 48 -3.29 -29.89 -0.66
N GLU A 49 -3.50 -30.58 -1.78
CA GLU A 49 -4.50 -30.17 -2.76
C GLU A 49 -5.92 -30.35 -2.18
N LEU A 50 -6.79 -29.36 -2.37
CA LEU A 50 -8.17 -29.42 -1.97
C LEU A 50 -8.96 -30.41 -2.84
N SER A 51 -9.84 -31.18 -2.20
CA SER A 51 -10.84 -32.00 -2.91
C SER A 51 -11.89 -31.10 -3.58
N ASP A 52 -12.64 -31.65 -4.52
CA ASP A 52 -13.72 -30.95 -5.21
C ASP A 52 -14.82 -30.48 -4.25
N ASP A 53 -15.12 -31.28 -3.22
CA ASP A 53 -16.09 -30.92 -2.18
C ASP A 53 -15.60 -29.73 -1.35
N GLN A 54 -14.32 -29.68 -1.02
CA GLN A 54 -13.73 -28.56 -0.28
C GLN A 54 -13.71 -27.26 -1.11
N VAL A 55 -13.42 -27.37 -2.41
CA VAL A 55 -13.49 -26.22 -3.32
C VAL A 55 -14.92 -25.74 -3.49
N ALA A 56 -15.89 -26.66 -3.59
CA ALA A 56 -17.31 -26.31 -3.68
C ALA A 56 -17.81 -25.64 -2.39
N GLU A 57 -17.32 -26.07 -1.22
CA GLU A 57 -17.63 -25.43 0.06
C GLU A 57 -17.02 -24.01 0.13
N LEU A 58 -15.76 -23.85 -0.31
CA LEU A 58 -15.11 -22.55 -0.41
C LEU A 58 -15.88 -21.61 -1.36
N ASP A 59 -16.28 -22.12 -2.54
CA ASP A 59 -17.10 -21.38 -3.51
C ASP A 59 -18.44 -20.92 -2.89
N ALA A 60 -19.11 -21.82 -2.17
CA ALA A 60 -20.36 -21.51 -1.47
C ALA A 60 -20.18 -20.46 -0.39
N VAL A 61 -19.10 -20.52 0.39
CA VAL A 61 -18.79 -19.56 1.44
C VAL A 61 -18.51 -18.18 0.85
N LEU A 62 -17.70 -18.11 -0.22
CA LEU A 62 -17.33 -16.86 -0.87
C LEU A 62 -18.52 -16.20 -1.62
N HIS A 63 -19.50 -17.00 -2.05
CA HIS A 63 -20.71 -16.51 -2.73
C HIS A 63 -21.96 -16.46 -1.83
N GLN A 64 -21.79 -16.60 -0.51
CA GLN A 64 -22.91 -16.72 0.45
C GLN A 64 -23.86 -15.50 0.41
N GLU A 65 -23.34 -14.31 0.08
CA GLU A 65 -24.13 -13.08 -0.02
C GLU A 65 -24.31 -12.63 -1.50
N GLY A 66 -24.10 -13.54 -2.46
CA GLY A 66 -24.23 -13.29 -3.91
C GLY A 66 -22.89 -13.16 -4.61
N SER A 67 -22.94 -12.86 -5.91
CA SER A 67 -21.73 -12.72 -6.76
C SER A 67 -21.18 -11.30 -6.80
N ASP A 68 -21.77 -10.35 -6.05
CA ASP A 68 -21.26 -8.97 -5.97
C ASP A 68 -19.97 -8.96 -5.14
N PRO A 69 -18.83 -8.53 -5.70
CA PRO A 69 -17.54 -8.48 -5.00
C PRO A 69 -17.59 -7.71 -3.68
N ALA A 70 -18.48 -6.71 -3.58
CA ALA A 70 -18.63 -5.90 -2.37
C ALA A 70 -19.20 -6.69 -1.17
N HIS A 71 -19.91 -7.79 -1.44
CA HIS A 71 -20.63 -8.57 -0.42
C HIS A 71 -20.12 -10.02 -0.30
N ALA A 72 -19.67 -10.62 -1.43
CA ALA A 72 -19.28 -12.02 -1.48
C ALA A 72 -17.82 -12.27 -1.05
N VAL A 73 -16.92 -11.27 -1.22
CA VAL A 73 -15.49 -11.44 -0.91
C VAL A 73 -15.21 -11.07 0.54
N PRO A 74 -14.44 -11.89 1.29
CA PRO A 74 -14.04 -11.56 2.64
C PRO A 74 -13.37 -10.18 2.73
N VAL A 75 -13.85 -9.32 3.64
CA VAL A 75 -13.33 -7.96 3.84
C VAL A 75 -11.80 -7.92 4.02
N PRO A 76 -11.16 -8.85 4.78
CA PRO A 76 -9.70 -8.89 4.88
C PRO A 76 -9.00 -9.05 3.55
N LEU A 77 -9.50 -9.91 2.64
CA LEU A 77 -8.93 -10.12 1.31
C LEU A 77 -9.03 -8.85 0.44
N LEU A 78 -10.17 -8.17 0.48
CA LEU A 78 -10.34 -6.89 -0.22
C LEU A 78 -9.41 -5.81 0.33
N GLN A 79 -9.19 -5.79 1.65
CA GLN A 79 -8.27 -4.83 2.28
C GLN A 79 -6.82 -5.09 1.86
N ILE A 80 -6.38 -6.34 1.83
CA ILE A 80 -5.04 -6.75 1.40
C ILE A 80 -4.84 -6.38 -0.07
N ALA A 81 -5.77 -6.75 -0.96
CA ALA A 81 -5.70 -6.43 -2.37
C ALA A 81 -5.66 -4.91 -2.62
N ARG A 82 -6.45 -4.13 -1.87
CA ARG A 82 -6.42 -2.67 -1.95
C ARG A 82 -5.06 -2.12 -1.50
N GLN A 83 -4.50 -2.65 -0.42
CA GLN A 83 -3.20 -2.23 0.10
C GLN A 83 -2.08 -2.57 -0.88
N ALA A 84 -2.07 -3.76 -1.48
CA ALA A 84 -1.11 -4.16 -2.50
C ALA A 84 -1.19 -3.27 -3.74
N ARG A 85 -2.40 -3.01 -4.26
CA ARG A 85 -2.57 -2.09 -5.40
C ARG A 85 -2.04 -0.68 -5.09
N VAL A 86 -2.31 -0.16 -3.89
CA VAL A 86 -1.75 1.12 -3.45
C VAL A 86 -0.23 1.09 -3.44
N HIS A 87 0.35 0.00 -2.94
CA HIS A 87 1.79 -0.20 -2.90
C HIS A 87 2.40 -0.20 -4.31
N ASP A 88 1.83 -0.97 -5.24
CA ASP A 88 2.28 -1.03 -6.64
C ASP A 88 2.19 0.34 -7.32
N GLU A 89 1.08 1.07 -7.12
CA GLU A 89 0.95 2.42 -7.66
C GLU A 89 2.01 3.38 -7.09
N LEU A 90 2.36 3.27 -5.81
CA LEU A 90 3.43 4.06 -5.20
C LEU A 90 4.81 3.68 -5.77
N LEU A 91 5.07 2.40 -6.02
CA LEU A 91 6.30 1.93 -6.66
C LEU A 91 6.46 2.43 -8.10
N THR A 92 5.36 2.67 -8.83
CA THR A 92 5.39 3.27 -10.16
C THR A 92 5.55 4.78 -10.15
N SER A 93 5.35 5.44 -9.02
CA SER A 93 5.60 6.88 -8.87
C SER A 93 7.09 7.21 -8.79
N ALA A 94 7.46 8.50 -8.91
CA ALA A 94 8.86 8.90 -8.84
C ALA A 94 9.43 8.75 -7.43
N TRP A 95 10.61 8.14 -7.33
CA TRP A 95 11.39 8.02 -6.10
C TRP A 95 12.89 7.99 -6.39
N HIS A 96 13.71 8.20 -5.37
CA HIS A 96 15.16 8.23 -5.46
C HIS A 96 15.82 7.14 -4.61
N SER A 97 16.84 6.47 -5.18
CA SER A 97 17.86 5.75 -4.40
C SER A 97 18.87 6.75 -3.85
N TYR A 98 19.81 6.30 -2.99
CA TYR A 98 20.92 7.15 -2.55
C TYR A 98 21.74 7.68 -3.72
N GLU A 99 21.97 6.84 -4.76
CA GLU A 99 22.76 7.18 -5.93
C GLU A 99 22.08 8.23 -6.82
N SER A 100 20.76 8.08 -7.06
CA SER A 100 20.02 9.05 -7.85
C SER A 100 19.86 10.38 -7.11
N LEU A 101 19.62 10.35 -5.81
CA LEU A 101 19.54 11.54 -4.97
C LEU A 101 20.89 12.24 -4.82
N ALA A 102 22.00 11.49 -4.73
CA ALA A 102 23.35 12.04 -4.70
C ALA A 102 23.69 12.79 -5.99
N ARG A 103 23.29 12.23 -7.14
CA ARG A 103 23.44 12.90 -8.45
C ARG A 103 22.61 14.18 -8.53
N LEU A 104 21.37 14.14 -8.07
CA LEU A 104 20.49 15.31 -8.04
C LEU A 104 21.08 16.44 -7.17
N ARG A 105 21.62 16.08 -6.00
CA ARG A 105 22.25 17.02 -5.05
C ARG A 105 23.66 17.46 -5.44
N GLY A 106 24.28 16.85 -6.44
CA GLY A 106 25.69 17.11 -6.79
C GLY A 106 26.69 16.77 -5.68
N THR A 107 26.41 15.71 -4.88
CA THR A 107 27.22 15.31 -3.73
C THR A 107 27.57 13.81 -3.76
N SER A 108 28.35 13.31 -2.78
CA SER A 108 28.68 11.90 -2.71
C SER A 108 27.51 11.06 -2.14
N VAL A 109 27.49 9.77 -2.48
CA VAL A 109 26.49 8.81 -1.98
C VAL A 109 26.56 8.69 -0.45
N GLU A 110 27.76 8.69 0.13
CA GLU A 110 27.96 8.60 1.58
C GLU A 110 27.35 9.80 2.31
N ARG A 111 27.58 11.01 1.78
CA ARG A 111 26.99 12.24 2.35
C ARG A 111 25.47 12.23 2.22
N THR A 112 24.97 11.79 1.08
CA THR A 112 23.52 11.65 0.84
C THR A 112 22.92 10.64 1.81
N ARG A 113 23.53 9.47 1.98
CA ARG A 113 23.09 8.45 2.92
C ARG A 113 23.03 9.00 4.34
N PHE A 114 24.10 9.67 4.79
CA PHE A 114 24.12 10.30 6.12
C PHE A 114 23.00 11.35 6.28
N ALA A 115 22.81 12.22 5.29
CA ALA A 115 21.77 13.25 5.31
C ALA A 115 20.35 12.65 5.36
N VAL A 116 20.09 11.63 4.54
CA VAL A 116 18.79 10.92 4.52
C VAL A 116 18.52 10.26 5.87
N HIS A 117 19.47 9.49 6.43
CA HIS A 117 19.28 8.86 7.73
C HIS A 117 19.09 9.89 8.85
N LYS A 118 19.82 11.00 8.82
CA LYS A 118 19.67 12.07 9.80
C LYS A 118 18.28 12.71 9.70
N ALA A 119 17.83 13.07 8.49
CA ALA A 119 16.52 13.69 8.29
C ALA A 119 15.36 12.72 8.62
N ALA A 120 15.48 11.44 8.26
CA ALA A 120 14.51 10.41 8.62
C ALA A 120 14.45 10.18 10.13
N GLY A 121 15.60 10.11 10.81
CA GLY A 121 15.67 10.01 12.28
C GLY A 121 15.11 11.24 13.01
N GLN A 122 15.03 12.37 12.35
CA GLN A 122 14.37 13.59 12.83
C GLN A 122 12.90 13.71 12.37
N HIS A 123 12.35 12.68 11.75
CA HIS A 123 10.98 12.63 11.22
C HIS A 123 10.67 13.69 10.14
N ARG A 124 11.70 14.27 9.52
CA ARG A 124 11.59 15.35 8.53
C ARG A 124 11.66 14.86 7.08
N LEU A 125 11.92 13.57 6.87
CA LEU A 125 12.00 12.95 5.57
C LEU A 125 11.41 11.54 5.66
N LEU A 126 10.54 11.21 4.74
CA LEU A 126 10.01 9.87 4.55
C LEU A 126 10.99 9.05 3.72
N ALA A 127 11.40 7.91 4.28
CA ALA A 127 12.15 6.89 3.56
C ALA A 127 11.49 5.53 3.81
N VAL A 128 11.30 4.77 2.76
CA VAL A 128 10.67 3.43 2.83
C VAL A 128 11.63 2.38 2.31
N THR A 129 11.53 1.17 2.85
CA THR A 129 12.28 0.03 2.31
C THR A 129 11.39 -0.71 1.33
N GLY A 130 11.85 -0.84 0.10
CA GLY A 130 11.16 -1.54 -0.96
C GLY A 130 12.05 -2.60 -1.63
N PRO A 131 11.61 -3.19 -2.76
CA PRO A 131 12.35 -4.24 -3.46
C PRO A 131 13.75 -3.82 -3.91
N ALA A 132 13.93 -2.53 -4.25
CA ALA A 132 15.20 -1.96 -4.69
C ALA A 132 16.07 -1.40 -3.53
N GLY A 133 15.71 -1.67 -2.28
CA GLY A 133 16.37 -1.12 -1.10
C GLY A 133 15.66 0.10 -0.54
N LEU A 134 16.42 1.04 0.05
CA LEU A 134 15.81 2.26 0.59
C LEU A 134 15.44 3.22 -0.54
N MET A 135 14.22 3.70 -0.47
CA MET A 135 13.58 4.58 -1.45
C MET A 135 13.14 5.88 -0.75
N VAL A 136 13.48 7.00 -1.37
CA VAL A 136 13.04 8.34 -0.94
C VAL A 136 12.03 8.85 -1.97
N PRO A 137 10.73 8.95 -1.62
CA PRO A 137 9.72 9.44 -2.56
C PRO A 137 10.00 10.86 -3.03
N ASP A 138 9.85 11.09 -4.35
CA ASP A 138 10.20 12.36 -5.00
C ASP A 138 9.30 13.53 -4.56
N PHE A 139 8.02 13.27 -4.31
CA PHE A 139 7.02 14.31 -3.99
C PHE A 139 7.43 15.25 -2.85
N GLN A 140 8.27 14.77 -1.93
CA GLN A 140 8.73 15.52 -0.76
C GLN A 140 10.01 16.34 -1.03
N LEU A 141 10.56 16.26 -2.23
CA LEU A 141 11.81 16.93 -2.59
C LEU A 141 11.55 18.11 -3.53
N ASP A 142 12.39 19.10 -3.44
CA ASP A 142 12.47 20.18 -4.42
C ASP A 142 13.40 19.81 -5.59
N ALA A 143 13.52 20.69 -6.56
CA ALA A 143 14.36 20.49 -7.74
C ALA A 143 15.86 20.30 -7.43
N THR A 144 16.31 20.63 -6.24
CA THR A 144 17.69 20.43 -5.75
C THR A 144 17.87 19.14 -4.96
N GLY A 145 16.78 18.41 -4.75
CA GLY A 145 16.73 17.19 -3.94
C GLY A 145 16.67 17.44 -2.43
N GLU A 146 16.45 18.68 -1.99
CA GLU A 146 16.23 18.99 -0.57
C GLU A 146 14.75 18.83 -0.20
N VAL A 147 14.51 18.58 1.08
CA VAL A 147 13.12 18.39 1.56
C VAL A 147 12.34 19.70 1.45
N ARG A 148 11.18 19.64 0.86
CA ARG A 148 10.22 20.76 0.75
C ARG A 148 9.79 21.19 2.16
N PRO A 149 10.08 22.45 2.57
CA PRO A 149 9.83 22.90 3.94
C PRO A 149 8.36 22.81 4.37
N GLU A 150 7.43 23.06 3.44
CA GLU A 150 6.00 23.01 3.68
C GLU A 150 5.47 21.62 4.05
N LEU A 151 6.21 20.56 3.69
CA LEU A 151 5.83 19.18 4.01
C LEU A 151 6.32 18.72 5.38
N VAL A 152 7.30 19.39 5.97
CA VAL A 152 7.85 19.02 7.27
C VAL A 152 6.77 19.02 8.36
N ASP A 153 5.87 20.00 8.36
CA ASP A 153 4.76 20.10 9.31
C ASP A 153 3.72 18.95 9.18
N LEU A 154 3.73 18.24 8.05
CA LEU A 154 2.90 17.05 7.83
C LEU A 154 3.67 15.75 8.16
N LEU A 155 4.94 15.67 7.74
CA LEU A 155 5.80 14.50 7.93
C LEU A 155 6.10 14.26 9.40
N GLU A 156 6.54 15.31 10.11
CA GLU A 156 7.01 15.20 11.48
C GLU A 156 5.98 14.56 12.43
N PRO A 157 4.72 15.04 12.52
CA PRO A 157 3.76 14.43 13.43
C PRO A 157 3.40 12.98 13.05
N LEU A 158 3.33 12.65 11.76
CA LEU A 158 2.97 11.31 11.29
C LEU A 158 4.06 10.29 11.60
N LEU A 159 5.32 10.64 11.26
CA LEU A 159 6.46 9.76 11.43
C LEU A 159 6.85 9.63 12.92
N ALA A 160 6.74 10.72 13.69
CA ALA A 160 6.96 10.69 15.13
C ALA A 160 5.93 9.82 15.87
N ALA A 161 4.70 9.73 15.35
CA ALA A 161 3.67 8.83 15.86
C ALA A 161 3.90 7.35 15.49
N GLY A 162 4.95 7.02 14.74
CA GLY A 162 5.24 5.67 14.27
C GLY A 162 4.38 5.21 13.11
N MET A 163 3.82 6.13 12.32
CA MET A 163 3.06 5.75 11.13
C MET A 163 3.94 4.99 10.15
N ASP A 164 3.43 3.87 9.65
CA ASP A 164 4.09 3.09 8.60
C ASP A 164 4.40 3.94 7.37
N GLY A 165 5.61 3.81 6.82
CA GLY A 165 6.11 4.67 5.75
C GLY A 165 5.28 4.58 4.47
N TRP A 166 4.79 3.40 4.10
CA TRP A 166 3.94 3.23 2.93
C TRP A 166 2.57 3.87 3.12
N LYS A 167 2.01 3.76 4.33
CA LYS A 167 0.75 4.44 4.70
C LYS A 167 0.92 5.95 4.69
N ALA A 168 2.04 6.47 5.19
CA ALA A 168 2.36 7.90 5.16
C ALA A 168 2.47 8.40 3.70
N TRP A 169 3.19 7.66 2.83
CA TRP A 169 3.30 7.99 1.40
C TRP A 169 1.93 8.03 0.73
N ALA A 170 1.13 6.96 0.90
CA ALA A 170 -0.22 6.91 0.33
C ALA A 170 -1.10 8.06 0.80
N TRP A 171 -1.06 8.41 2.10
CA TRP A 171 -1.86 9.49 2.65
C TRP A 171 -1.44 10.86 2.13
N LEU A 172 -0.14 11.11 2.00
CA LEU A 172 0.40 12.39 1.53
C LEU A 172 0.10 12.67 0.06
N THR A 173 0.07 11.63 -0.79
CA THR A 173 -0.02 11.78 -2.26
C THR A 173 -1.40 11.51 -2.86
N ARG A 174 -2.41 11.20 -2.04
CA ARG A 174 -3.77 10.89 -2.50
C ARG A 174 -4.81 11.76 -1.81
N PRO A 175 -6.00 11.93 -2.43
CA PRO A 175 -7.11 12.61 -1.78
C PRO A 175 -7.43 11.96 -0.43
N ALA A 176 -7.39 12.76 0.65
CA ALA A 176 -7.56 12.28 2.01
C ALA A 176 -8.87 12.78 2.61
N ALA A 177 -9.74 11.87 3.09
CA ALA A 177 -11.02 12.23 3.69
C ALA A 177 -10.86 13.17 4.91
N LEU A 178 -9.83 12.92 5.76
CA LEU A 178 -9.51 13.81 6.89
C LEU A 178 -9.05 15.21 6.48
N ALA A 179 -8.59 15.36 5.24
CA ALA A 179 -8.17 16.62 4.63
C ALA A 179 -9.25 17.19 3.69
N ALA A 180 -10.52 16.91 3.94
CA ALA A 180 -11.66 17.36 3.12
C ALA A 180 -11.55 16.98 1.63
N GLY A 181 -10.89 15.84 1.31
CA GLY A 181 -10.66 15.39 -0.05
C GLY A 181 -9.46 16.01 -0.76
N LEU A 182 -8.74 16.92 -0.11
CA LEU A 182 -7.49 17.49 -0.65
C LEU A 182 -6.38 16.43 -0.70
N VAL A 183 -5.45 16.59 -1.64
CA VAL A 183 -4.18 15.86 -1.68
C VAL A 183 -3.19 16.60 -0.78
N PRO A 184 -2.77 16.01 0.36
CA PRO A 184 -2.04 16.74 1.40
C PRO A 184 -0.74 17.40 0.92
N GLU A 185 0.05 16.74 0.07
CA GLU A 185 1.31 17.30 -0.42
C GLU A 185 1.11 18.51 -1.35
N GLN A 186 -0.02 18.57 -2.06
CA GLN A 186 -0.37 19.70 -2.92
C GLN A 186 -0.97 20.84 -2.10
N ALA A 187 -1.85 20.52 -1.17
CA ALA A 187 -2.49 21.49 -0.31
C ALA A 187 -1.51 22.15 0.66
N ALA A 188 -0.42 21.48 1.07
CA ALA A 188 0.64 22.08 1.86
C ALA A 188 1.36 23.23 1.14
N ALA A 189 1.40 23.20 -0.21
CA ALA A 189 1.96 24.25 -1.06
C ALA A 189 0.89 25.20 -1.63
N SER A 190 -0.37 25.08 -1.18
CA SER A 190 -1.47 25.93 -1.65
C SER A 190 -1.21 27.41 -1.30
N PRO A 191 -1.53 28.34 -2.20
CA PRO A 191 -1.53 29.76 -1.88
C PRO A 191 -2.66 30.15 -0.91
N ASP A 192 -3.68 29.28 -0.74
CA ASP A 192 -4.75 29.50 0.23
C ASP A 192 -4.33 28.95 1.61
N PRO A 193 -4.19 29.83 2.62
CA PRO A 193 -3.85 29.40 3.97
C PRO A 193 -4.88 28.43 4.59
N ALA A 194 -6.13 28.47 4.14
CA ALA A 194 -7.16 27.58 4.65
C ALA A 194 -6.89 26.11 4.28
N ASP A 195 -6.41 25.84 3.06
CA ASP A 195 -6.01 24.50 2.63
C ASP A 195 -4.83 23.98 3.45
N VAL A 196 -3.81 24.83 3.64
CA VAL A 196 -2.63 24.51 4.46
C VAL A 196 -3.04 24.14 5.89
N ASP A 197 -3.93 24.93 6.49
CA ASP A 197 -4.44 24.67 7.83
C ASP A 197 -5.28 23.38 7.93
N VAL A 198 -6.06 23.07 6.89
CA VAL A 198 -6.86 21.84 6.82
C VAL A 198 -5.93 20.62 6.85
N VAL A 199 -4.93 20.57 5.98
CA VAL A 199 -4.03 19.40 5.89
C VAL A 199 -3.12 19.27 7.10
N ARG A 200 -2.67 20.39 7.70
CA ARG A 200 -1.89 20.37 8.95
C ARG A 200 -2.71 19.78 10.12
N ARG A 201 -3.95 20.23 10.30
CA ARG A 201 -4.87 19.65 11.32
C ARG A 201 -5.19 18.19 11.05
N ALA A 202 -5.35 17.80 9.77
CA ALA A 202 -5.58 16.42 9.38
C ALA A 202 -4.38 15.53 9.75
N ALA A 203 -3.15 15.96 9.45
CA ALA A 203 -1.93 15.24 9.83
C ALA A 203 -1.83 15.04 11.36
N GLN A 204 -2.07 16.08 12.14
CA GLN A 204 -2.06 16.01 13.61
C GLN A 204 -3.15 15.07 14.16
N ARG A 205 -4.35 15.07 13.56
CA ARG A 205 -5.44 14.18 13.95
C ARG A 205 -5.07 12.72 13.65
N LEU A 206 -4.56 12.46 12.46
CA LEU A 206 -4.13 11.13 12.05
C LEU A 206 -2.99 10.59 12.93
N ALA A 207 -2.00 11.42 13.23
CA ALA A 207 -0.91 11.07 14.14
C ALA A 207 -1.42 10.64 15.53
N ARG A 208 -2.41 11.34 16.09
CA ARG A 208 -3.03 10.94 17.38
C ARG A 208 -3.74 9.60 17.29
N THR A 209 -4.38 9.29 16.17
CA THR A 209 -5.03 7.98 15.96
C THR A 209 -4.01 6.86 15.90
N VAL A 210 -2.90 7.08 15.18
CA VAL A 210 -1.79 6.10 15.08
C VAL A 210 -1.19 5.82 16.45
N ALA A 211 -0.84 6.86 17.21
CA ALA A 211 -0.26 6.73 18.55
C ALA A 211 -1.18 6.04 19.57
N GLY A 212 -2.51 6.10 19.38
CA GLY A 212 -3.49 5.46 20.27
C GLY A 212 -3.79 3.99 19.93
N THR A 213 -3.24 3.46 18.85
CA THR A 213 -3.50 2.08 18.36
C THR A 213 -2.32 1.14 18.60
N GLY A 214 -1.19 1.64 19.07
CA GLY A 214 0.03 0.91 19.45
C GLY A 214 0.09 0.73 20.95
#